data_c6bace751937461608c4ff0a065d256e
#
_entry.id   c6bace751937461608c4ff0a065d256e
#
_cell.length_a   1.000
_cell.length_b   1.000
_cell.length_c   1.000
_cell.angle_alpha   90.00
_cell.angle_beta   90.00
_cell.angle_gamma   90.00
#
_symmetry.space_group_name_H-M   'P 1'
#
loop_
_entity.id
_entity.type
_entity.pdbx_description
1 polymer ?
#
loop_
_entity_poly.entity_id
_entity_poly.type
_entity_poly.pdbx_seq_one_letter_code
_entity_poly.pdbx_strand_id
1 'polypeptide(L)'
;LVPAVQSGQVDCVIAGQSITKERQQMVDFTDPYYYASIITLVKNDGDYKDAASVEDLKGATVTSQQNTIWHDSCLPQIPDGNILPAQESAPAMLVALEAGKCDAVVTDMPTGKAACVAYPDFKLLDFTGTDGEFEVSDEDINIGISLKKGNDELKDAINGVLSEMTEDDFNKMMDEAISVQPLSES
;
A
#
# COMPACT_ATOMS: atom_id res chain seq x y z
N LEU A 1 7.98 9.59 -9.36
CA LEU A 1 9.22 8.88 -8.98
C LEU A 1 9.93 8.32 -10.22
N VAL A 2 9.28 7.49 -11.05
CA VAL A 2 9.88 6.86 -12.25
C VAL A 2 10.57 7.87 -13.17
N PRO A 3 9.97 9.04 -13.55
CA PRO A 3 10.67 10.02 -14.38
C PRO A 3 11.95 10.58 -13.79
N ALA A 4 12.05 10.68 -12.47
CA ALA A 4 13.27 11.18 -11.80
C ALA A 4 14.43 10.17 -11.93
N VAL A 5 14.12 8.88 -11.84
CA VAL A 5 15.09 7.79 -12.06
C VAL A 5 15.54 7.75 -13.53
N GLN A 6 14.60 7.81 -14.46
CA GLN A 6 14.87 7.78 -15.90
C GLN A 6 15.77 8.94 -16.34
N SER A 7 15.51 10.14 -15.83
CA SER A 7 16.28 11.35 -16.16
C SER A 7 17.67 11.40 -15.48
N GLY A 8 17.91 10.52 -14.50
CA GLY A 8 19.15 10.54 -13.70
C GLY A 8 19.20 11.68 -12.69
N GLN A 9 18.04 12.24 -12.29
CA GLN A 9 17.96 13.20 -11.18
C GLN A 9 18.27 12.52 -9.84
N VAL A 10 17.98 11.23 -9.75
CA VAL A 10 18.32 10.35 -8.62
C VAL A 10 18.85 9.03 -9.16
N ASP A 11 19.74 8.38 -8.42
CA ASP A 11 20.36 7.12 -8.81
C ASP A 11 19.40 5.93 -8.61
N CYS A 12 18.61 5.98 -7.54
CA CYS A 12 17.56 4.99 -7.23
C CYS A 12 16.42 5.62 -6.44
N VAL A 13 15.32 4.87 -6.31
CA VAL A 13 14.15 5.24 -5.48
C VAL A 13 13.76 4.07 -4.58
N ILE A 14 13.74 4.34 -3.27
CA ILE A 14 13.26 3.44 -2.21
C ILE A 14 12.00 4.07 -1.63
N ALA A 15 10.82 3.69 -2.12
CA ALA A 15 9.58 4.38 -1.78
C ALA A 15 8.33 3.50 -1.93
N GLY A 16 8.40 2.23 -1.56
CA GLY A 16 7.25 1.34 -1.63
C GLY A 16 6.71 1.13 -3.06
N GLN A 17 7.58 1.14 -4.07
CA GLN A 17 7.16 0.96 -5.46
C GLN A 17 6.94 -0.51 -5.81
N SER A 18 5.72 -0.84 -6.28
CA SER A 18 5.43 -2.16 -6.85
C SER A 18 6.22 -2.38 -8.14
N ILE A 19 6.70 -3.62 -8.32
CA ILE A 19 7.46 -4.08 -9.49
C ILE A 19 6.48 -4.50 -10.59
N THR A 20 5.84 -3.52 -11.25
CA THR A 20 4.90 -3.82 -12.32
C THR A 20 5.60 -3.95 -13.68
N LYS A 21 5.03 -4.73 -14.60
CA LYS A 21 5.54 -4.87 -15.98
C LYS A 21 5.65 -3.53 -16.70
N GLU A 22 4.70 -2.63 -16.46
CA GLU A 22 4.72 -1.31 -17.06
C GLU A 22 5.94 -0.51 -16.59
N ARG A 23 6.19 -0.50 -15.27
CA ARG A 23 7.35 0.20 -14.70
C ARG A 23 8.67 -0.42 -15.14
N GLN A 24 8.72 -1.76 -15.24
CA GLN A 24 9.90 -2.48 -15.73
C GLN A 24 10.25 -2.16 -17.20
N GLN A 25 9.33 -1.64 -17.99
CA GLN A 25 9.65 -1.12 -19.31
C GLN A 25 10.46 0.18 -19.25
N MET A 26 10.32 0.95 -18.18
CA MET A 26 10.89 2.28 -18.02
C MET A 26 12.14 2.32 -17.14
N VAL A 27 12.20 1.49 -16.11
CA VAL A 27 13.27 1.43 -15.10
C VAL A 27 13.61 -0.03 -14.80
N ASP A 28 14.76 -0.27 -14.19
CA ASP A 28 15.08 -1.58 -13.60
C ASP A 28 14.70 -1.58 -12.11
N PHE A 29 14.51 -2.77 -11.56
CA PHE A 29 14.23 -2.99 -10.15
C PHE A 29 15.23 -3.98 -9.56
N THR A 30 15.48 -3.84 -8.26
CA THR A 30 16.10 -4.89 -7.45
C THR A 30 15.17 -6.08 -7.31
N ASP A 31 15.65 -7.13 -6.67
CA ASP A 31 14.77 -8.18 -6.14
C ASP A 31 13.79 -7.54 -5.13
N PRO A 32 12.58 -8.12 -4.96
CA PRO A 32 11.64 -7.64 -3.98
C PRO A 32 12.25 -7.68 -2.57
N TYR A 33 12.07 -6.60 -1.81
CA TYR A 33 12.52 -6.54 -0.42
C TYR A 33 11.36 -6.51 0.57
N TYR A 34 10.15 -6.25 0.09
CA TYR A 34 8.94 -6.22 0.91
C TYR A 34 7.74 -6.67 0.10
N TYR A 35 6.78 -7.32 0.77
CA TYR A 35 5.51 -7.73 0.19
C TYR A 35 4.39 -6.98 0.88
N ALA A 36 3.71 -6.09 0.14
CA ALA A 36 2.67 -5.24 0.69
C ALA A 36 1.35 -6.01 0.84
N SER A 37 0.97 -6.35 2.06
CA SER A 37 -0.39 -6.83 2.34
C SER A 37 -1.40 -5.72 2.12
N ILE A 38 -2.53 -6.04 1.49
CA ILE A 38 -3.64 -5.11 1.25
C ILE A 38 -4.63 -5.26 2.40
N ILE A 39 -4.93 -4.15 3.05
CA ILE A 39 -5.84 -4.11 4.19
C ILE A 39 -6.98 -3.13 3.96
N THR A 40 -8.02 -3.28 4.74
CA THR A 40 -9.14 -2.36 4.81
C THR A 40 -9.19 -1.69 6.17
N LEU A 41 -9.40 -0.37 6.20
CA LEU A 41 -9.71 0.36 7.41
C LEU A 41 -11.17 0.71 7.45
N VAL A 42 -11.79 0.51 8.60
CA VAL A 42 -13.17 0.87 8.92
C VAL A 42 -13.23 1.57 10.27
N LYS A 43 -14.37 2.15 10.63
CA LYS A 43 -14.57 2.68 11.98
C LYS A 43 -14.96 1.54 12.95
N ASN A 44 -14.49 1.61 14.19
CA ASN A 44 -14.78 0.63 15.24
C ASN A 44 -16.28 0.50 15.56
N ASP A 45 -17.07 1.53 15.29
CA ASP A 45 -18.53 1.59 15.49
C ASP A 45 -19.31 1.49 14.16
N GLY A 46 -18.61 1.33 13.02
CA GLY A 46 -19.20 1.24 11.69
C GLY A 46 -19.86 -0.11 11.41
N ASP A 47 -20.72 -0.14 10.39
CA ASP A 47 -21.50 -1.32 9.99
C ASP A 47 -20.61 -2.48 9.52
N TYR A 48 -19.41 -2.18 8.98
CA TYR A 48 -18.49 -3.15 8.40
C TYR A 48 -17.35 -3.58 9.34
N LYS A 49 -17.40 -3.20 10.62
CA LYS A 49 -16.33 -3.47 11.61
C LYS A 49 -15.99 -4.96 11.82
N ASP A 50 -16.92 -5.83 11.52
CA ASP A 50 -16.77 -7.29 11.73
C ASP A 50 -16.64 -8.04 10.39
N ALA A 51 -16.41 -7.33 9.27
CA ALA A 51 -16.15 -7.95 7.99
C ALA A 51 -14.88 -8.83 8.07
N ALA A 52 -14.99 -10.04 7.52
CA ALA A 52 -13.92 -11.04 7.48
C ALA A 52 -13.48 -11.39 6.05
N SER A 53 -14.08 -10.74 5.05
CA SER A 53 -13.82 -10.94 3.63
C SER A 53 -14.19 -9.70 2.83
N VAL A 54 -13.71 -9.64 1.57
CA VAL A 54 -14.12 -8.60 0.61
C VAL A 54 -15.64 -8.66 0.33
N GLU A 55 -16.22 -9.86 0.34
CA GLU A 55 -17.65 -10.07 0.14
C GLU A 55 -18.49 -9.44 1.26
N ASP A 56 -17.99 -9.42 2.50
CA ASP A 56 -18.68 -8.81 3.64
C ASP A 56 -18.72 -7.28 3.58
N LEU A 57 -17.93 -6.68 2.68
CA LEU A 57 -17.96 -5.22 2.41
C LEU A 57 -19.04 -4.84 1.39
N LYS A 58 -19.91 -5.78 1.00
CA LYS A 58 -20.97 -5.56 0.01
C LYS A 58 -21.78 -4.30 0.30
N GLY A 59 -21.88 -3.44 -0.71
CA GLY A 59 -22.65 -2.19 -0.64
C GLY A 59 -21.96 -1.05 0.11
N ALA A 60 -20.76 -1.26 0.64
CA ALA A 60 -20.02 -0.21 1.35
C ALA A 60 -19.70 0.97 0.42
N THR A 61 -19.72 2.18 0.98
CA THR A 61 -19.15 3.37 0.35
C THR A 61 -17.67 3.40 0.62
N VAL A 62 -16.86 3.33 -0.45
CA VAL A 62 -15.41 3.09 -0.33
C VAL A 62 -14.59 4.08 -1.14
N THR A 63 -13.39 4.36 -0.69
CA THR A 63 -12.39 5.13 -1.45
C THR A 63 -10.99 4.62 -1.15
N SER A 64 -10.02 5.12 -1.89
CA SER A 64 -8.60 4.87 -1.68
C SER A 64 -7.76 6.01 -2.27
N GLN A 65 -6.44 5.92 -2.16
CA GLN A 65 -5.53 6.89 -2.72
C GLN A 65 -5.43 6.74 -4.24
N GLN A 66 -5.36 7.87 -4.95
CA GLN A 66 -5.22 7.91 -6.41
C GLN A 66 -3.89 7.30 -6.90
N ASN A 67 -3.92 6.76 -8.12
CA ASN A 67 -2.77 6.13 -8.77
C ASN A 67 -2.21 4.92 -8.00
N THR A 68 -3.07 4.19 -7.33
CA THR A 68 -2.76 2.96 -6.60
C THR A 68 -3.61 1.80 -7.10
N ILE A 69 -3.08 0.58 -6.97
CA ILE A 69 -3.84 -0.63 -7.23
C ILE A 69 -5.06 -0.76 -6.31
N TRP A 70 -5.00 -0.17 -5.14
CA TRP A 70 -6.09 -0.23 -4.16
C TRP A 70 -7.37 0.38 -4.72
N HIS A 71 -7.26 1.56 -5.36
CA HIS A 71 -8.40 2.22 -5.98
C HIS A 71 -8.81 1.53 -7.29
N ASP A 72 -7.83 1.21 -8.15
CA ASP A 72 -8.10 0.82 -9.53
C ASP A 72 -8.42 -0.68 -9.68
N SER A 73 -7.87 -1.53 -8.80
CA SER A 73 -7.98 -2.99 -8.87
C SER A 73 -8.72 -3.61 -7.68
N CYS A 74 -8.55 -3.09 -6.46
CA CYS A 74 -9.16 -3.68 -5.26
C CYS A 74 -10.59 -3.21 -5.03
N LEU A 75 -10.86 -1.89 -5.07
CA LEU A 75 -12.22 -1.39 -4.82
C LEU A 75 -13.29 -1.98 -5.77
N PRO A 76 -13.02 -2.22 -7.08
CA PRO A 76 -13.99 -2.84 -7.97
C PRO A 76 -14.37 -4.28 -7.61
N GLN A 77 -13.62 -4.96 -6.74
CA GLN A 77 -13.93 -6.31 -6.27
C GLN A 77 -14.98 -6.33 -5.16
N ILE A 78 -15.25 -5.19 -4.53
CA ILE A 78 -16.26 -5.07 -3.48
C ILE A 78 -17.66 -5.14 -4.12
N PRO A 79 -18.48 -6.15 -3.80
CA PRO A 79 -19.79 -6.33 -4.45
C PRO A 79 -20.72 -5.16 -4.16
N ASP A 80 -21.34 -4.62 -5.20
CA ASP A 80 -22.25 -3.47 -5.13
C ASP A 80 -21.65 -2.24 -4.41
N GLY A 81 -20.31 -2.14 -4.32
CA GLY A 81 -19.60 -1.06 -3.65
C GLY A 81 -19.84 0.31 -4.31
N ASN A 82 -20.12 1.32 -3.50
CA ASN A 82 -20.20 2.71 -3.95
C ASN A 82 -18.81 3.34 -3.92
N ILE A 83 -18.09 3.27 -5.05
CA ILE A 83 -16.71 3.76 -5.15
C ILE A 83 -16.72 5.28 -5.33
N LEU A 84 -16.20 6.00 -4.34
CA LEU A 84 -16.01 7.44 -4.40
C LEU A 84 -14.75 7.81 -5.22
N PRO A 85 -14.64 9.08 -5.66
CA PRO A 85 -13.41 9.56 -6.28
C PRO A 85 -12.19 9.29 -5.40
N ALA A 86 -11.09 8.90 -6.03
CA ALA A 86 -9.83 8.66 -5.34
C ALA A 86 -9.33 9.90 -4.61
N GLN A 87 -8.69 9.71 -3.46
CA GLN A 87 -8.13 10.78 -2.65
C GLN A 87 -6.70 11.12 -3.08
N GLU A 88 -6.32 12.37 -2.97
CA GLU A 88 -5.01 12.86 -3.45
C GLU A 88 -3.83 12.32 -2.63
N SER A 89 -4.06 11.97 -1.35
CA SER A 89 -3.03 11.50 -0.43
C SER A 89 -3.60 10.54 0.62
N ALA A 90 -2.72 9.78 1.29
CA ALA A 90 -3.13 8.94 2.41
C ALA A 90 -3.78 9.75 3.55
N PRO A 91 -3.26 10.92 4.00
CA PRO A 91 -3.95 11.73 4.98
C PRO A 91 -5.36 12.15 4.55
N ALA A 92 -5.55 12.56 3.30
CA ALA A 92 -6.89 12.95 2.78
C ALA A 92 -7.87 11.76 2.80
N MET A 93 -7.39 10.55 2.48
CA MET A 93 -8.14 9.31 2.55
C MET A 93 -8.58 9.00 4.00
N LEU A 94 -7.68 9.12 4.97
CA LEU A 94 -7.98 8.87 6.38
C LEU A 94 -8.98 9.90 6.95
N VAL A 95 -8.84 11.17 6.58
CA VAL A 95 -9.79 12.23 6.95
C VAL A 95 -11.19 11.95 6.35
N ALA A 96 -11.27 11.40 5.14
CA ALA A 96 -12.57 11.01 4.56
C ALA A 96 -13.25 9.92 5.37
N LEU A 97 -12.51 8.90 5.84
CA LEU A 97 -13.03 7.85 6.71
C LEU A 97 -13.43 8.41 8.08
N GLU A 98 -12.58 9.24 8.71
CA GLU A 98 -12.86 9.87 10.00
C GLU A 98 -14.14 10.70 9.96
N ALA A 99 -14.31 11.49 8.91
CA ALA A 99 -15.49 12.33 8.70
C ALA A 99 -16.77 11.55 8.33
N GLY A 100 -16.69 10.22 8.19
CA GLY A 100 -17.83 9.39 7.79
C GLY A 100 -18.30 9.65 6.35
N LYS A 101 -17.42 10.13 5.47
CA LYS A 101 -17.72 10.29 4.04
C LYS A 101 -17.71 8.96 3.30
N CYS A 102 -17.00 7.99 3.83
CA CYS A 102 -16.98 6.60 3.37
C CYS A 102 -17.04 5.66 4.57
N ASP A 103 -17.43 4.42 4.32
CA ASP A 103 -17.54 3.36 5.32
C ASP A 103 -16.20 2.63 5.49
N ALA A 104 -15.42 2.55 4.40
CA ALA A 104 -14.14 1.87 4.39
C ALA A 104 -13.15 2.53 3.43
N VAL A 105 -11.85 2.35 3.71
CA VAL A 105 -10.75 2.67 2.80
C VAL A 105 -9.83 1.47 2.66
N VAL A 106 -9.30 1.25 1.45
CA VAL A 106 -8.36 0.17 1.15
C VAL A 106 -6.97 0.77 0.97
N THR A 107 -5.98 0.17 1.61
CA THR A 107 -4.58 0.63 1.58
C THR A 107 -3.61 -0.53 1.89
N ASP A 108 -2.32 -0.23 2.06
CA ASP A 108 -1.34 -1.20 2.51
C ASP A 108 -1.27 -1.35 4.04
N MET A 109 -0.68 -2.43 4.49
CA MET A 109 -0.50 -2.74 5.91
C MET A 109 0.26 -1.63 6.68
N PRO A 110 1.40 -1.09 6.20
CA PRO A 110 2.11 -0.02 6.89
C PRO A 110 1.25 1.23 7.11
N THR A 111 0.56 1.69 6.06
CA THR A 111 -0.36 2.84 6.16
C THR A 111 -1.51 2.55 7.13
N GLY A 112 -2.07 1.33 7.07
CA GLY A 112 -3.15 0.90 7.96
C GLY A 112 -2.75 0.87 9.43
N LYS A 113 -1.59 0.30 9.75
CA LYS A 113 -1.04 0.29 11.11
C LYS A 113 -0.81 1.71 11.64
N ALA A 114 -0.18 2.56 10.84
CA ALA A 114 0.06 3.94 11.20
C ALA A 114 -1.26 4.73 11.40
N ALA A 115 -2.27 4.47 10.56
CA ALA A 115 -3.60 5.05 10.70
C ALA A 115 -4.26 4.69 12.03
N CYS A 116 -4.19 3.42 12.47
CA CYS A 116 -4.75 2.99 13.74
C CYS A 116 -4.04 3.62 14.97
N VAL A 117 -2.78 4.02 14.82
CA VAL A 117 -2.08 4.79 15.86
C VAL A 117 -2.59 6.23 15.93
N ALA A 118 -2.79 6.87 14.77
CA ALA A 118 -3.24 8.26 14.68
C ALA A 118 -4.74 8.42 14.96
N TYR A 119 -5.55 7.42 14.61
CA TYR A 119 -7.00 7.40 14.73
C TYR A 119 -7.43 6.17 15.53
N PRO A 120 -7.51 6.25 16.87
CA PRO A 120 -7.86 5.11 17.75
C PRO A 120 -9.24 4.49 17.48
N ASP A 121 -10.12 5.24 16.82
CA ASP A 121 -11.46 4.79 16.42
C ASP A 121 -11.47 3.99 15.11
N PHE A 122 -10.32 3.79 14.49
CA PHE A 122 -10.19 2.95 13.31
C PHE A 122 -9.88 1.50 13.69
N LYS A 123 -10.41 0.59 12.89
CA LYS A 123 -10.14 -0.84 12.95
C LYS A 123 -9.52 -1.30 11.63
N LEU A 124 -8.41 -2.00 11.74
CA LEU A 124 -7.75 -2.65 10.62
C LEU A 124 -8.35 -4.03 10.42
N LEU A 125 -8.79 -4.31 9.20
CA LEU A 125 -9.25 -5.61 8.73
C LEU A 125 -8.22 -6.14 7.73
N ASP A 126 -7.65 -7.29 8.02
CA ASP A 126 -6.69 -7.98 7.18
C ASP A 126 -7.31 -9.29 6.68
N PHE A 127 -7.54 -9.37 5.37
CA PHE A 127 -8.08 -10.55 4.73
C PHE A 127 -7.00 -11.41 4.08
N THR A 128 -5.73 -11.00 4.17
CA THR A 128 -4.58 -11.67 3.53
C THR A 128 -4.49 -13.14 3.95
N GLY A 129 -4.32 -14.02 2.99
CA GLY A 129 -4.20 -15.46 3.22
C GLY A 129 -5.52 -16.17 3.54
N THR A 130 -6.65 -15.48 3.37
CA THR A 130 -8.00 -16.09 3.48
C THR A 130 -8.63 -16.29 2.10
N ASP A 131 -9.64 -17.14 2.00
CA ASP A 131 -10.42 -17.30 0.76
C ASP A 131 -11.22 -16.05 0.36
N GLY A 132 -11.25 -15.04 1.23
CA GLY A 132 -11.98 -13.79 1.04
C GLY A 132 -11.09 -12.57 0.88
N GLU A 133 -9.81 -12.75 0.55
CA GLU A 133 -8.87 -11.65 0.30
C GLU A 133 -9.12 -10.94 -1.04
N PHE A 134 -8.52 -9.77 -1.23
CA PHE A 134 -8.48 -9.11 -2.53
C PHE A 134 -7.64 -9.93 -3.53
N GLU A 135 -8.17 -10.15 -4.72
CA GLU A 135 -7.42 -10.76 -5.82
C GLU A 135 -6.45 -9.73 -6.41
N VAL A 136 -5.16 -9.93 -6.17
CA VAL A 136 -4.08 -9.11 -6.72
C VAL A 136 -2.98 -10.00 -7.27
N SER A 137 -2.23 -9.47 -8.24
CA SER A 137 -1.08 -10.20 -8.76
C SER A 137 0.15 -10.00 -7.86
N ASP A 138 1.09 -10.96 -7.91
CA ASP A 138 2.38 -10.81 -7.22
C ASP A 138 3.09 -9.52 -7.64
N GLU A 139 2.90 -9.06 -8.88
CA GLU A 139 3.47 -7.81 -9.39
C GLU A 139 2.96 -6.58 -8.67
N ASP A 140 1.75 -6.64 -8.12
CA ASP A 140 1.11 -5.51 -7.44
C ASP A 140 1.59 -5.37 -5.99
N ILE A 141 1.95 -6.47 -5.35
CA ILE A 141 2.37 -6.52 -3.95
C ILE A 141 3.89 -6.59 -3.75
N ASN A 142 4.65 -6.99 -4.76
CA ASN A 142 6.11 -7.03 -4.73
C ASN A 142 6.70 -5.62 -4.74
N ILE A 143 7.39 -5.23 -3.69
CA ILE A 143 8.01 -3.92 -3.54
C ILE A 143 9.50 -4.02 -3.80
N GLY A 144 10.00 -3.19 -4.70
CA GLY A 144 11.42 -3.15 -5.06
C GLY A 144 11.98 -1.74 -5.13
N ILE A 145 13.30 -1.64 -5.18
CA ILE A 145 14.03 -0.39 -5.37
C ILE A 145 14.18 -0.18 -6.87
N SER A 146 13.66 0.94 -7.39
CA SER A 146 13.81 1.28 -8.81
C SER A 146 15.08 2.05 -9.06
N LEU A 147 15.75 1.75 -10.19
CA LEU A 147 16.98 2.37 -10.64
C LEU A 147 16.98 2.53 -12.15
N LYS A 148 17.88 3.39 -12.66
CA LYS A 148 17.99 3.63 -14.09
C LYS A 148 18.35 2.35 -14.83
N LYS A 149 17.68 2.11 -15.96
CA LYS A 149 17.96 0.95 -16.81
C LYS A 149 19.43 0.80 -17.18
N GLY A 150 19.91 -0.45 -17.07
CA GLY A 150 21.26 -0.83 -17.41
C GLY A 150 22.30 -0.46 -16.35
N ASN A 151 21.90 -0.05 -15.15
CA ASN A 151 22.82 0.16 -14.01
C ASN A 151 22.94 -1.13 -13.19
N ASP A 152 23.45 -2.19 -13.84
CA ASP A 152 23.55 -3.53 -13.25
C ASP A 152 24.50 -3.54 -12.03
N GLU A 153 25.59 -2.74 -12.06
CA GLU A 153 26.54 -2.66 -10.94
C GLU A 153 25.86 -2.17 -9.65
N LEU A 154 25.06 -1.11 -9.73
CA LEU A 154 24.31 -0.61 -8.57
C LEU A 154 23.21 -1.59 -8.14
N LYS A 155 22.50 -2.18 -9.10
CA LYS A 155 21.47 -3.18 -8.83
C LYS A 155 22.04 -4.38 -8.07
N ASP A 156 23.15 -4.94 -8.54
CA ASP A 156 23.80 -6.10 -7.92
C ASP A 156 24.34 -5.77 -6.53
N ALA A 157 24.89 -4.57 -6.34
CA ALA A 157 25.35 -4.10 -5.04
C ALA A 157 24.20 -3.98 -4.04
N ILE A 158 23.05 -3.43 -4.47
CA ILE A 158 21.87 -3.31 -3.60
C ILE A 158 21.30 -4.70 -3.29
N ASN A 159 21.14 -5.57 -4.29
CA ASN A 159 20.65 -6.94 -4.08
C ASN A 159 21.55 -7.73 -3.14
N GLY A 160 22.87 -7.52 -3.21
CA GLY A 160 23.84 -8.12 -2.26
C GLY A 160 23.51 -7.77 -0.82
N VAL A 161 23.19 -6.50 -0.54
CA VAL A 161 22.79 -6.05 0.81
C VAL A 161 21.42 -6.60 1.19
N LEU A 162 20.42 -6.53 0.29
CA LEU A 162 19.08 -7.01 0.56
C LEU A 162 19.06 -8.51 0.87
N SER A 163 19.91 -9.31 0.23
CA SER A 163 19.99 -10.77 0.45
C SER A 163 20.54 -11.15 1.83
N GLU A 164 21.21 -10.24 2.53
CA GLU A 164 21.72 -10.43 3.90
C GLU A 164 20.65 -10.09 4.97
N MET A 165 19.56 -9.43 4.58
CA MET A 165 18.48 -9.01 5.46
C MET A 165 17.40 -10.08 5.54
N THR A 166 16.87 -10.28 6.74
CA THR A 166 15.76 -11.20 6.99
C THR A 166 14.42 -10.48 6.94
N GLU A 167 13.33 -11.23 6.81
CA GLU A 167 11.97 -10.68 6.92
C GLU A 167 11.75 -9.98 8.28
N ASP A 168 12.30 -10.51 9.35
CA ASP A 168 12.25 -9.88 10.69
C ASP A 168 12.96 -8.53 10.72
N ASP A 169 14.08 -8.37 10.00
CA ASP A 169 14.78 -7.09 9.90
C ASP A 169 13.92 -6.05 9.19
N PHE A 170 13.26 -6.41 8.10
CA PHE A 170 12.35 -5.53 7.37
C PHE A 170 11.12 -5.16 8.20
N ASN A 171 10.50 -6.13 8.87
CA ASN A 171 9.34 -5.89 9.74
C ASN A 171 9.70 -4.95 10.89
N LYS A 172 10.86 -5.14 11.53
CA LYS A 172 11.33 -4.27 12.60
C LYS A 172 11.57 -2.83 12.12
N MET A 173 12.23 -2.65 10.97
CA MET A 173 12.44 -1.32 10.39
C MET A 173 11.11 -0.67 10.01
N MET A 174 10.15 -1.44 9.51
CA MET A 174 8.82 -0.95 9.17
C MET A 174 8.07 -0.48 10.41
N ASP A 175 8.05 -1.27 11.49
CA ASP A 175 7.41 -0.90 12.74
C ASP A 175 8.05 0.37 13.36
N GLU A 176 9.37 0.50 13.27
CA GLU A 176 10.07 1.71 13.71
C GLU A 176 9.70 2.93 12.83
N ALA A 177 9.68 2.78 11.51
CA ALA A 177 9.28 3.82 10.58
C ALA A 177 7.83 4.29 10.83
N ILE A 178 6.90 3.34 11.03
CA ILE A 178 5.49 3.63 11.38
C ILE A 178 5.38 4.46 12.65
N SER A 179 6.19 4.14 13.68
CA SER A 179 6.16 4.85 14.98
C SER A 179 6.53 6.33 14.90
N VAL A 180 7.26 6.73 13.86
CA VAL A 180 7.76 8.10 13.67
C VAL A 180 7.14 8.81 12.46
N GLN A 181 6.29 8.14 11.69
CA GLN A 181 5.66 8.69 10.49
C GLN A 181 4.61 9.74 10.86
N PRO A 182 4.73 10.99 10.37
CA PRO A 182 3.67 11.98 10.54
C PRO A 182 2.50 11.68 9.60
N LEU A 183 1.34 11.33 10.13
CA LEU A 183 0.10 11.10 9.37
C LEU A 183 -0.86 12.28 9.40
N SER A 184 -0.56 13.32 10.15
CA SER A 184 -1.32 14.56 10.18
C SER A 184 -0.56 15.65 9.44
N GLU A 185 -1.23 16.35 8.54
CA GLU A 185 -0.75 17.65 8.07
C GLU A 185 -0.79 18.60 9.26
N SER A 186 0.40 19.01 9.72
CA SER A 186 0.54 20.07 10.75
C SER A 186 0.35 21.44 10.12
#